data_11ee1edc68dd5455c8870b55f11c2619
#
_entry.id   11ee1edc68dd5455c8870b55f11c2619
#
_cell.length_a   1.000
_cell.length_b   1.000
_cell.length_c   1.000
_cell.angle_alpha   90.00
_cell.angle_beta   90.00
_cell.angle_gamma   90.00
#
_symmetry.space_group_name_H-M   'P 1'
#
loop_
_entity.id
_entity.type
_entity.pdbx_description
1 polymer ?
#
loop_
_entity_poly.entity_id
_entity_poly.type
_entity_poly.pdbx_seq_one_letter_code
_entity_poly.pdbx_strand_id
1 'polypeptide(L)'
;MKIGAVIVTYNRIEELQRCLAAYEAQTLPPAFVLVVDNCSTDGTGAWLDEWAAGPLPFVPLVHHLDQNYGGCGGFYRGMEAAMHKEFDWLWIADDDAFPAPDALEKLAEFMQSHPKETAECSALCAAVMDREKPSEVIPGHRRRMKMGLLNIPESAVPLSEYAKPYFVLDLFSYVGTAIKKQTLETAGLPEKDYFIYYDDSEHSVRVRRAGPIYCVPASKILHPNAPPENHGPLKWKDYYSIRNVLLEYQKNFPGRYYAMRLVRCYANALLSKTAERRTMYLEAIREARCGHKGLHPVYRPGWVSKAQK
;
A
#
# COMPACT_ATOMS: atom_id res chain seq x y z
N MET A 1 -22.30 -10.73 -3.49
CA MET A 1 -21.09 -9.93 -3.45
C MET A 1 -20.04 -10.65 -2.61
N LYS A 2 -18.87 -10.92 -3.17
CA LYS A 2 -17.76 -11.64 -2.51
C LYS A 2 -16.58 -10.69 -2.33
N ILE A 3 -16.08 -10.54 -1.10
CA ILE A 3 -14.87 -9.78 -0.79
C ILE A 3 -13.76 -10.81 -0.48
N GLY A 4 -12.69 -10.84 -1.28
CA GLY A 4 -11.46 -11.56 -0.96
C GLY A 4 -10.49 -10.64 -0.24
N ALA A 5 -9.56 -11.19 0.54
CA ALA A 5 -8.52 -10.41 1.21
C ALA A 5 -7.11 -10.90 0.80
N VAL A 6 -6.17 -9.96 0.63
CA VAL A 6 -4.74 -10.22 0.42
C VAL A 6 -3.95 -9.51 1.51
N ILE A 7 -3.09 -10.27 2.19
CA ILE A 7 -2.20 -9.79 3.26
C ILE A 7 -0.79 -10.20 2.89
N VAL A 8 0.18 -9.28 3.04
CA VAL A 8 1.60 -9.55 2.79
C VAL A 8 2.37 -9.48 4.09
N THR A 9 3.21 -10.48 4.37
CA THR A 9 4.02 -10.55 5.58
C THR A 9 5.49 -10.87 5.27
N TYR A 10 6.38 -10.44 6.16
CA TYR A 10 7.79 -10.80 6.13
C TYR A 10 8.43 -10.68 7.52
N ASN A 11 8.80 -11.82 8.12
CA ASN A 11 9.48 -11.88 9.43
C ASN A 11 8.74 -11.11 10.55
N ARG A 12 7.42 -11.33 10.69
CA ARG A 12 6.55 -10.62 11.64
C ARG A 12 5.44 -11.53 12.17
N ILE A 13 5.80 -12.76 12.58
CA ILE A 13 4.84 -13.80 12.97
C ILE A 13 3.84 -13.32 14.02
N GLU A 14 4.27 -12.58 15.05
CA GLU A 14 3.39 -12.11 16.13
C GLU A 14 2.37 -11.07 15.64
N GLU A 15 2.78 -10.14 14.78
CA GLU A 15 1.88 -9.15 14.19
C GLU A 15 0.89 -9.80 13.22
N LEU A 16 1.37 -10.75 12.41
CA LEU A 16 0.52 -11.51 11.50
C LEU A 16 -0.56 -12.30 12.25
N GLN A 17 -0.21 -12.95 13.36
CA GLN A 17 -1.17 -13.68 14.20
C GLN A 17 -2.31 -12.78 14.68
N ARG A 18 -1.99 -11.58 15.16
CA ARG A 18 -2.98 -10.58 15.59
C ARG A 18 -3.82 -10.07 14.41
N CYS A 19 -3.17 -9.85 13.27
CA CYS A 19 -3.86 -9.44 12.05
C CYS A 19 -4.90 -10.48 11.63
N LEU A 20 -4.50 -11.75 11.52
CA LEU A 20 -5.39 -12.83 11.09
C LEU A 20 -6.53 -13.08 12.09
N ALA A 21 -6.28 -12.97 13.38
CA ALA A 21 -7.34 -13.02 14.40
C ALA A 21 -8.39 -11.91 14.19
N ALA A 22 -8.01 -10.72 13.71
CA ALA A 22 -8.96 -9.66 13.36
C ALA A 22 -9.82 -9.99 12.12
N TYR A 23 -9.29 -10.78 11.17
CA TYR A 23 -10.08 -11.29 10.04
C TYR A 23 -11.01 -12.42 10.46
N GLU A 24 -10.59 -13.29 11.37
CA GLU A 24 -11.44 -14.35 11.93
C GLU A 24 -12.63 -13.79 12.71
N ALA A 25 -12.46 -12.63 13.36
CA ALA A 25 -13.47 -11.94 14.14
C ALA A 25 -14.42 -11.05 13.31
N GLN A 26 -14.30 -11.02 11.98
CA GLN A 26 -15.17 -10.15 11.15
C GLN A 26 -16.64 -10.61 11.23
N THR A 27 -17.55 -9.66 11.45
CA THR A 27 -19.02 -9.90 11.41
C THR A 27 -19.48 -10.33 10.02
N LEU A 28 -18.84 -9.83 8.96
CA LEU A 28 -18.94 -10.30 7.59
C LEU A 28 -17.61 -10.92 7.17
N PRO A 29 -17.41 -12.24 7.28
CA PRO A 29 -16.15 -12.86 6.88
C PRO A 29 -15.84 -12.64 5.41
N PRO A 30 -14.57 -12.44 5.01
CA PRO A 30 -14.19 -12.46 3.61
C PRO A 30 -14.43 -13.83 2.99
N ALA A 31 -14.59 -13.90 1.67
CA ALA A 31 -14.74 -15.17 0.96
C ALA A 31 -13.47 -16.03 1.07
N PHE A 32 -12.32 -15.38 1.06
CA PHE A 32 -11.01 -15.99 1.32
C PHE A 32 -10.05 -14.96 1.92
N VAL A 33 -9.05 -15.46 2.64
CA VAL A 33 -7.87 -14.68 3.06
C VAL A 33 -6.64 -15.34 2.45
N LEU A 34 -5.97 -14.62 1.55
CA LEU A 34 -4.72 -15.03 0.93
C LEU A 34 -3.56 -14.31 1.62
N VAL A 35 -2.74 -15.08 2.33
CA VAL A 35 -1.53 -14.57 2.96
C VAL A 35 -0.32 -14.87 2.07
N VAL A 36 0.42 -13.83 1.71
CA VAL A 36 1.69 -13.94 1.00
C VAL A 36 2.82 -13.88 2.01
N ASP A 37 3.46 -15.01 2.23
CA ASP A 37 4.71 -15.08 2.98
C ASP A 37 5.88 -14.74 2.05
N ASN A 38 6.45 -13.57 2.25
CA ASN A 38 7.52 -13.02 1.40
C ASN A 38 8.89 -13.61 1.74
N CYS A 39 8.95 -14.97 1.88
CA CYS A 39 10.12 -15.75 2.25
C CYS A 39 10.63 -15.45 3.68
N SER A 40 9.74 -15.58 4.67
CA SER A 40 10.09 -15.39 6.08
C SER A 40 11.00 -16.51 6.61
N THR A 41 11.80 -16.16 7.63
CA THR A 41 12.78 -17.07 8.26
C THR A 41 12.58 -17.21 9.78
N ASP A 42 11.54 -16.61 10.32
CA ASP A 42 11.19 -16.55 11.74
C ASP A 42 10.16 -17.62 12.19
N GLY A 43 9.86 -18.59 11.31
CA GLY A 43 8.85 -19.61 11.56
C GLY A 43 7.45 -19.28 11.01
N THR A 44 7.26 -18.09 10.43
CA THR A 44 5.97 -17.65 9.85
C THR A 44 5.41 -18.68 8.86
N GLY A 45 6.25 -19.22 7.95
CA GLY A 45 5.80 -20.15 6.92
C GLY A 45 5.17 -21.41 7.51
N ALA A 46 5.86 -22.08 8.43
CA ALA A 46 5.37 -23.31 9.09
C ALA A 46 4.07 -23.02 9.89
N TRP A 47 4.03 -21.89 10.59
CA TRP A 47 2.84 -21.48 11.33
C TRP A 47 1.64 -21.24 10.41
N LEU A 48 1.86 -20.62 9.24
CA LEU A 48 0.80 -20.37 8.26
C LEU A 48 0.20 -21.67 7.70
N ASP A 49 1.02 -22.70 7.47
CA ASP A 49 0.55 -24.01 7.03
C ASP A 49 -0.36 -24.66 8.08
N GLU A 50 0.00 -24.56 9.38
CA GLU A 50 -0.83 -25.02 10.49
C GLU A 50 -2.12 -24.21 10.62
N TRP A 51 -2.03 -22.89 10.55
CA TRP A 51 -3.18 -21.98 10.59
C TRP A 51 -4.19 -22.28 9.47
N ALA A 52 -3.70 -22.48 8.23
CA ALA A 52 -4.56 -22.77 7.08
C ALA A 52 -5.23 -24.15 7.14
N ALA A 53 -4.72 -25.07 7.92
CA ALA A 53 -5.33 -26.39 8.14
C ALA A 53 -6.46 -26.36 9.21
N GLY A 54 -6.60 -25.25 9.95
CA GLY A 54 -7.61 -25.09 11.00
C GLY A 54 -9.02 -24.77 10.47
N PRO A 55 -10.04 -24.85 11.34
CA PRO A 55 -11.39 -24.41 10.99
C PRO A 55 -11.46 -22.88 11.00
N LEU A 56 -11.69 -22.26 9.85
CA LEU A 56 -11.76 -20.81 9.69
C LEU A 56 -13.08 -20.38 9.05
N PRO A 57 -13.59 -19.16 9.32
CA PRO A 57 -14.86 -18.68 8.78
C PRO A 57 -14.76 -18.28 7.29
N PHE A 58 -13.60 -18.42 6.67
CA PHE A 58 -13.31 -18.13 5.27
C PHE A 58 -12.37 -19.20 4.69
N VAL A 59 -12.14 -19.18 3.38
CA VAL A 59 -11.15 -20.05 2.74
C VAL A 59 -9.75 -19.49 2.98
N PRO A 60 -8.87 -20.17 3.76
CA PRO A 60 -7.50 -19.75 3.93
C PRO A 60 -6.68 -20.14 2.68
N LEU A 61 -5.81 -19.24 2.24
CA LEU A 61 -4.87 -19.47 1.15
C LEU A 61 -3.49 -18.95 1.58
N VAL A 62 -2.46 -19.74 1.38
CA VAL A 62 -1.08 -19.36 1.68
C VAL A 62 -0.26 -19.39 0.39
N HIS A 63 0.53 -18.37 0.16
CA HIS A 63 1.43 -18.27 -0.97
C HIS A 63 2.85 -17.97 -0.47
N HIS A 64 3.67 -19.01 -0.35
CA HIS A 64 5.08 -18.89 0.01
C HIS A 64 5.90 -18.46 -1.19
N LEU A 65 6.63 -17.35 -1.06
CA LEU A 65 7.55 -16.88 -2.09
C LEU A 65 8.94 -17.50 -1.89
N ASP A 66 9.65 -17.70 -2.99
CA ASP A 66 10.99 -18.30 -3.04
C ASP A 66 12.10 -17.33 -2.55
N GLN A 67 11.80 -16.02 -2.53
CA GLN A 67 12.69 -14.98 -2.00
C GLN A 67 11.87 -13.74 -1.57
N ASN A 68 12.53 -12.84 -0.83
CA ASN A 68 11.94 -11.56 -0.47
C ASN A 68 11.93 -10.59 -1.67
N TYR A 69 10.76 -10.37 -2.24
CA TYR A 69 10.52 -9.43 -3.36
C TYR A 69 10.17 -8.00 -2.90
N GLY A 70 10.26 -7.70 -1.60
CA GLY A 70 9.78 -6.46 -1.00
C GLY A 70 8.26 -6.39 -0.92
N GLY A 71 7.74 -5.36 -0.28
CA GLY A 71 6.29 -5.16 -0.16
C GLY A 71 5.60 -5.09 -1.53
N CYS A 72 6.18 -4.33 -2.46
CA CYS A 72 5.64 -4.17 -3.83
C CYS A 72 5.50 -5.50 -4.56
N GLY A 73 6.53 -6.34 -4.51
CA GLY A 73 6.53 -7.65 -5.14
C GLY A 73 5.59 -8.64 -4.44
N GLY A 74 5.46 -8.54 -3.11
CA GLY A 74 4.51 -9.33 -2.32
C GLY A 74 3.06 -9.00 -2.69
N PHE A 75 2.68 -7.73 -2.70
CA PHE A 75 1.33 -7.29 -3.11
C PHE A 75 1.00 -7.68 -4.56
N TYR A 76 1.94 -7.48 -5.48
CA TYR A 76 1.74 -7.91 -6.86
C TYR A 76 1.39 -9.40 -6.95
N ARG A 77 2.20 -10.28 -6.31
CA ARG A 77 2.02 -11.74 -6.38
C ARG A 77 0.77 -12.19 -5.64
N GLY A 78 0.43 -11.54 -4.54
CA GLY A 78 -0.82 -11.80 -3.82
C GLY A 78 -2.04 -11.47 -4.66
N MET A 79 -2.06 -10.29 -5.29
CA MET A 79 -3.15 -9.91 -6.19
C MET A 79 -3.20 -10.79 -7.44
N GLU A 80 -2.05 -11.12 -8.05
CA GLU A 80 -1.97 -12.04 -9.20
C GLU A 80 -2.57 -13.40 -8.86
N ALA A 81 -2.21 -13.99 -7.72
CA ALA A 81 -2.76 -15.26 -7.24
C ALA A 81 -4.27 -15.15 -6.95
N ALA A 82 -4.72 -14.02 -6.37
CA ALA A 82 -6.13 -13.76 -6.10
C ALA A 82 -6.96 -13.64 -7.38
N MET A 83 -6.40 -13.14 -8.50
CA MET A 83 -7.15 -13.02 -9.78
C MET A 83 -7.68 -14.36 -10.30
N HIS A 84 -7.11 -15.48 -9.88
CA HIS A 84 -7.58 -16.83 -10.19
C HIS A 84 -8.69 -17.34 -9.26
N LYS A 85 -9.17 -16.50 -8.32
CA LYS A 85 -10.24 -16.80 -7.37
C LYS A 85 -11.51 -16.05 -7.74
N GLU A 86 -12.61 -16.49 -7.13
CA GLU A 86 -13.90 -15.82 -7.28
C GLU A 86 -14.06 -14.71 -6.24
N PHE A 87 -14.08 -13.47 -6.67
CA PHE A 87 -14.40 -12.29 -5.86
C PHE A 87 -14.95 -11.17 -6.73
N ASP A 88 -15.67 -10.24 -6.12
CA ASP A 88 -16.10 -8.98 -6.72
C ASP A 88 -15.16 -7.83 -6.33
N TRP A 89 -14.69 -7.87 -5.06
CA TRP A 89 -13.81 -6.89 -4.45
C TRP A 89 -12.63 -7.56 -3.77
N LEU A 90 -11.43 -7.01 -3.95
CA LEU A 90 -10.22 -7.47 -3.29
C LEU A 90 -9.76 -6.46 -2.26
N TRP A 91 -9.90 -6.81 -0.98
CA TRP A 91 -9.38 -6.05 0.15
C TRP A 91 -7.89 -6.32 0.33
N ILE A 92 -7.11 -5.27 0.50
CA ILE A 92 -5.66 -5.31 0.54
C ILE A 92 -5.18 -4.64 1.82
N ALA A 93 -4.32 -5.31 2.58
CA ALA A 93 -3.75 -4.79 3.81
C ALA A 93 -2.35 -5.36 4.11
N ASP A 94 -1.57 -4.63 4.93
CA ASP A 94 -0.33 -5.11 5.53
C ASP A 94 -0.63 -6.03 6.73
N ASP A 95 0.37 -6.78 7.18
CA ASP A 95 0.30 -7.69 8.33
C ASP A 95 0.20 -6.99 9.69
N ASP A 96 0.39 -5.67 9.75
CA ASP A 96 0.23 -4.82 10.95
C ASP A 96 -1.03 -3.94 10.89
N ALA A 97 -1.90 -4.19 9.93
CA ALA A 97 -3.16 -3.49 9.71
C ALA A 97 -4.36 -4.36 10.11
N PHE A 98 -5.03 -4.03 11.22
CA PHE A 98 -6.09 -4.83 11.84
C PHE A 98 -7.47 -4.27 11.51
N PRO A 99 -8.29 -4.91 10.67
CA PRO A 99 -9.65 -4.45 10.42
C PRO A 99 -10.49 -4.47 11.70
N ALA A 100 -11.29 -3.42 11.93
CA ALA A 100 -12.29 -3.43 12.99
C ALA A 100 -13.29 -4.59 12.75
N PRO A 101 -13.93 -5.15 13.81
CA PRO A 101 -14.78 -6.35 13.65
C PRO A 101 -15.89 -6.23 12.60
N ASP A 102 -16.37 -5.03 12.33
CA ASP A 102 -17.42 -4.73 11.35
C ASP A 102 -16.88 -4.05 10.06
N ALA A 103 -15.58 -4.03 9.85
CA ALA A 103 -14.97 -3.26 8.74
C ALA A 103 -15.51 -3.67 7.36
N LEU A 104 -15.54 -4.96 7.06
CA LEU A 104 -16.04 -5.48 5.79
C LEU A 104 -17.57 -5.36 5.68
N GLU A 105 -18.30 -5.53 6.78
CA GLU A 105 -19.74 -5.30 6.84
C GLU A 105 -20.10 -3.86 6.50
N LYS A 106 -19.37 -2.86 7.06
CA LYS A 106 -19.59 -1.43 6.75
C LYS A 106 -19.33 -1.08 5.29
N LEU A 107 -18.37 -1.73 4.65
CA LEU A 107 -18.21 -1.60 3.19
C LEU A 107 -19.39 -2.21 2.44
N ALA A 108 -19.86 -3.38 2.86
CA ALA A 108 -21.01 -4.05 2.24
C ALA A 108 -22.31 -3.24 2.40
N GLU A 109 -22.54 -2.65 3.57
CA GLU A 109 -23.65 -1.74 3.84
C GLU A 109 -23.59 -0.50 2.93
N PHE A 110 -22.40 0.10 2.77
CA PHE A 110 -22.19 1.22 1.85
C PHE A 110 -22.54 0.81 0.41
N MET A 111 -22.04 -0.32 -0.05
CA MET A 111 -22.29 -0.80 -1.41
C MET A 111 -23.79 -1.04 -1.68
N GLN A 112 -24.55 -1.49 -0.67
CA GLN A 112 -25.99 -1.69 -0.78
C GLN A 112 -26.78 -0.38 -0.75
N SER A 113 -26.38 0.55 0.12
CA SER A 113 -27.09 1.83 0.32
C SER A 113 -26.72 2.88 -0.75
N HIS A 114 -25.60 2.73 -1.45
CA HIS A 114 -25.08 3.63 -2.49
C HIS A 114 -24.78 2.88 -3.80
N PRO A 115 -25.82 2.28 -4.43
CA PRO A 115 -25.61 1.41 -5.61
C PRO A 115 -25.02 2.17 -6.82
N LYS A 116 -25.32 3.45 -6.98
CA LYS A 116 -24.79 4.30 -8.06
C LYS A 116 -23.28 4.52 -7.87
N GLU A 117 -22.89 5.03 -6.70
CA GLU A 117 -21.49 5.26 -6.34
C GLU A 117 -20.68 3.94 -6.42
N THR A 118 -21.28 2.85 -5.94
CA THR A 118 -20.70 1.52 -6.02
C THR A 118 -20.51 1.06 -7.46
N ALA A 119 -21.46 1.32 -8.36
CA ALA A 119 -21.32 0.95 -9.78
C ALA A 119 -20.19 1.75 -10.46
N GLU A 120 -20.10 3.05 -10.17
CA GLU A 120 -19.17 3.98 -10.82
C GLU A 120 -17.74 3.91 -10.24
N CYS A 121 -17.57 3.58 -8.94
CA CYS A 121 -16.24 3.62 -8.31
C CYS A 121 -15.33 2.49 -8.74
N SER A 122 -14.04 2.73 -8.66
CA SER A 122 -12.97 1.77 -8.92
C SER A 122 -12.47 1.08 -7.65
N ALA A 123 -12.50 1.78 -6.52
CA ALA A 123 -12.07 1.28 -5.22
C ALA A 123 -12.83 1.95 -4.06
N LEU A 124 -12.90 1.22 -2.95
CA LEU A 124 -13.39 1.68 -1.65
C LEU A 124 -12.30 1.53 -0.60
N CYS A 125 -12.15 2.51 0.27
CA CYS A 125 -11.13 2.52 1.31
C CYS A 125 -11.77 2.67 2.68
N ALA A 126 -11.26 1.94 3.68
CA ALA A 126 -11.58 2.18 5.08
C ALA A 126 -10.90 3.45 5.60
N ALA A 127 -11.36 4.02 6.71
CA ALA A 127 -10.60 4.97 7.49
C ALA A 127 -9.47 4.23 8.23
N VAL A 128 -8.24 4.76 8.12
CA VAL A 128 -7.11 4.22 8.87
C VAL A 128 -7.04 4.93 10.21
N MET A 129 -7.15 4.16 11.29
CA MET A 129 -7.16 4.63 12.66
C MET A 129 -5.83 4.31 13.33
N ASP A 130 -5.41 5.16 14.25
CA ASP A 130 -4.23 4.90 15.08
C ASP A 130 -4.48 3.70 16.00
N ARG A 131 -3.62 2.68 15.94
CA ARG A 131 -3.75 1.47 16.75
C ARG A 131 -3.67 1.74 18.26
N GLU A 132 -2.85 2.72 18.68
CA GLU A 132 -2.71 3.10 20.08
C GLU A 132 -3.81 4.07 20.52
N LYS A 133 -4.40 4.78 19.58
CA LYS A 133 -5.49 5.74 19.81
C LYS A 133 -6.62 5.52 18.81
N PRO A 134 -7.45 4.46 18.95
CA PRO A 134 -8.42 4.03 17.95
C PRO A 134 -9.50 5.06 17.56
N SER A 135 -9.61 6.17 18.29
CA SER A 135 -10.46 7.32 17.95
C SER A 135 -9.80 8.34 17.02
N GLU A 136 -8.47 8.27 16.82
CA GLU A 136 -7.72 9.18 15.98
C GLU A 136 -7.50 8.60 14.58
N VAL A 137 -7.81 9.39 13.56
CA VAL A 137 -7.57 9.04 12.16
C VAL A 137 -6.11 9.32 11.79
N ILE A 138 -5.48 8.44 11.02
CA ILE A 138 -4.19 8.67 10.37
C ILE A 138 -4.44 9.14 8.92
N PRO A 139 -4.55 10.45 8.66
CA PRO A 139 -5.05 10.95 7.37
C PRO A 139 -4.06 10.75 6.21
N GLY A 140 -2.79 10.49 6.49
CA GLY A 140 -1.74 10.30 5.48
C GLY A 140 -1.96 9.13 4.53
N HIS A 141 -2.77 8.15 4.93
CA HIS A 141 -3.14 6.99 4.10
C HIS A 141 -4.19 7.30 3.02
N ARG A 142 -4.86 8.45 3.11
CA ARG A 142 -5.89 8.91 2.15
C ARG A 142 -5.51 10.32 1.71
N ARG A 143 -5.14 10.48 0.44
CA ARG A 143 -4.58 11.73 -0.06
C ARG A 143 -5.33 12.23 -1.30
N ARG A 144 -5.27 13.53 -1.52
CA ARG A 144 -5.71 14.20 -2.75
C ARG A 144 -4.52 14.76 -3.50
N MET A 145 -4.62 14.77 -4.83
CA MET A 145 -3.67 15.40 -5.73
C MET A 145 -4.28 16.64 -6.34
N LYS A 146 -3.49 17.70 -6.47
CA LYS A 146 -3.88 18.90 -7.21
C LYS A 146 -2.91 19.10 -8.38
N MET A 147 -3.43 19.06 -9.60
CA MET A 147 -2.63 19.31 -10.79
C MET A 147 -2.29 20.80 -10.87
N GLY A 148 -1.06 21.17 -10.53
CA GLY A 148 -0.53 22.53 -10.72
C GLY A 148 0.07 22.72 -12.10
N LEU A 149 0.73 23.87 -12.35
CA LEU A 149 1.38 24.15 -13.65
C LEU A 149 2.56 23.19 -13.93
N LEU A 150 3.44 23.03 -12.96
CA LEU A 150 4.68 22.25 -13.05
C LEU A 150 4.86 21.23 -11.92
N ASN A 151 3.93 21.14 -10.98
CA ASN A 151 3.99 20.24 -9.85
C ASN A 151 2.63 19.62 -9.57
N ILE A 152 2.63 18.52 -8.85
CA ILE A 152 1.43 17.84 -8.38
C ILE A 152 1.57 17.75 -6.84
N PRO A 153 1.11 18.78 -6.10
CA PRO A 153 1.08 18.70 -4.66
C PRO A 153 0.07 17.66 -4.22
N GLU A 154 0.50 16.85 -3.27
CA GLU A 154 -0.31 15.87 -2.56
C GLU A 154 -0.58 16.37 -1.14
N SER A 155 -1.78 16.14 -0.65
CA SER A 155 -2.16 16.46 0.72
C SER A 155 -3.02 15.36 1.30
N ALA A 156 -2.87 15.10 2.60
CA ALA A 156 -3.82 14.29 3.33
C ALA A 156 -5.23 14.88 3.20
N VAL A 157 -6.23 14.01 3.15
CA VAL A 157 -7.63 14.44 3.18
C VAL A 157 -7.92 15.10 4.54
N PRO A 158 -8.58 16.28 4.57
CA PRO A 158 -8.90 16.95 5.83
C PRO A 158 -9.74 16.07 6.77
N LEU A 159 -9.46 16.13 8.07
CA LEU A 159 -10.18 15.35 9.10
C LEU A 159 -11.70 15.59 9.09
N SER A 160 -12.14 16.80 8.70
CA SER A 160 -13.58 17.12 8.57
C SER A 160 -14.32 16.25 7.52
N GLU A 161 -13.59 15.72 6.54
CA GLU A 161 -14.20 14.82 5.53
C GLU A 161 -14.62 13.47 6.15
N TYR A 162 -13.92 13.02 7.19
CA TYR A 162 -14.21 11.75 7.88
C TYR A 162 -15.51 11.76 8.70
N ALA A 163 -16.15 12.94 8.85
CA ALA A 163 -17.50 13.06 9.42
C ALA A 163 -18.61 12.79 8.39
N LYS A 164 -18.28 12.69 7.10
CA LYS A 164 -19.21 12.40 6.02
C LYS A 164 -19.46 10.90 5.88
N PRO A 165 -20.57 10.47 5.27
CA PRO A 165 -20.80 9.05 4.96
C PRO A 165 -19.71 8.46 4.06
N TYR A 166 -19.21 9.24 3.11
CA TYR A 166 -18.07 8.95 2.23
C TYR A 166 -17.47 10.22 1.64
N PHE A 167 -16.26 10.09 1.09
CA PHE A 167 -15.58 11.18 0.37
C PHE A 167 -14.66 10.64 -0.72
N VAL A 168 -14.37 11.47 -1.73
CA VAL A 168 -13.46 11.17 -2.84
C VAL A 168 -12.01 11.42 -2.42
N LEU A 169 -11.12 10.52 -2.85
CA LEU A 169 -9.67 10.67 -2.75
C LEU A 169 -8.99 10.31 -4.07
N ASP A 170 -7.71 10.62 -4.19
CA ASP A 170 -6.91 10.36 -5.39
C ASP A 170 -5.88 9.26 -5.18
N LEU A 171 -5.31 9.16 -3.98
CA LEU A 171 -4.27 8.22 -3.62
C LEU A 171 -4.62 7.50 -2.32
N PHE A 172 -4.50 6.19 -2.34
CA PHE A 172 -4.63 5.31 -1.17
C PHE A 172 -3.29 4.67 -0.83
N SER A 173 -3.17 4.11 0.39
CA SER A 173 -2.21 3.06 0.71
C SER A 173 -2.90 1.70 0.76
N TYR A 174 -2.13 0.61 0.68
CA TYR A 174 -2.63 -0.76 0.85
C TYR A 174 -2.92 -1.10 2.32
N VAL A 175 -3.57 -0.16 3.00
CA VAL A 175 -4.05 -0.32 4.38
C VAL A 175 -5.57 -0.20 4.35
N GLY A 176 -6.26 -1.33 4.15
CA GLY A 176 -7.72 -1.36 4.09
C GLY A 176 -8.30 -0.71 2.83
N THR A 177 -7.84 -1.16 1.67
CA THR A 177 -8.34 -0.74 0.36
C THR A 177 -8.95 -1.92 -0.37
N ALA A 178 -10.23 -1.83 -0.73
CA ALA A 178 -10.95 -2.79 -1.55
C ALA A 178 -11.00 -2.29 -3.00
N ILE A 179 -10.44 -3.05 -3.94
CA ILE A 179 -10.43 -2.73 -5.38
C ILE A 179 -11.35 -3.70 -6.11
N LYS A 180 -12.19 -3.20 -7.02
CA LYS A 180 -13.02 -4.07 -7.87
C LYS A 180 -12.17 -4.99 -8.73
N LYS A 181 -12.63 -6.23 -8.92
CA LYS A 181 -12.00 -7.16 -9.86
C LYS A 181 -11.86 -6.57 -11.26
N GLN A 182 -12.92 -5.99 -11.81
CA GLN A 182 -12.91 -5.33 -13.10
C GLN A 182 -11.88 -4.19 -13.18
N THR A 183 -11.67 -3.46 -12.08
CA THR A 183 -10.64 -2.42 -12.02
C THR A 183 -9.24 -3.01 -12.09
N LEU A 184 -8.98 -4.12 -11.38
CA LEU A 184 -7.70 -4.83 -11.45
C LEU A 184 -7.43 -5.38 -12.86
N GLU A 185 -8.47 -5.85 -13.56
CA GLU A 185 -8.37 -6.31 -14.94
C GLU A 185 -8.04 -5.17 -15.92
N THR A 186 -8.59 -3.98 -15.72
CA THR A 186 -8.43 -2.84 -16.65
C THR A 186 -7.24 -1.95 -16.31
N ALA A 187 -7.03 -1.61 -15.04
CA ALA A 187 -5.90 -0.81 -14.58
C ALA A 187 -4.60 -1.61 -14.44
N GLY A 188 -4.70 -2.96 -14.40
CA GLY A 188 -3.60 -3.87 -14.14
C GLY A 188 -3.19 -3.90 -12.66
N LEU A 189 -2.28 -4.81 -12.34
CA LEU A 189 -1.74 -5.00 -11.00
C LEU A 189 -0.64 -3.96 -10.66
N PRO A 190 -0.25 -3.79 -9.39
CA PRO A 190 0.78 -2.82 -9.01
C PRO A 190 2.16 -3.11 -9.62
N GLU A 191 3.07 -2.14 -9.54
CA GLU A 191 4.45 -2.30 -9.99
C GLU A 191 5.23 -3.25 -9.07
N LYS A 192 5.47 -4.47 -9.52
CA LYS A 192 6.15 -5.53 -8.74
C LYS A 192 7.62 -5.24 -8.44
N ASP A 193 8.29 -4.47 -9.31
CA ASP A 193 9.74 -4.28 -9.28
C ASP A 193 10.16 -2.99 -8.56
N TYR A 194 9.25 -2.29 -7.90
CA TYR A 194 9.60 -1.13 -7.07
C TYR A 194 10.31 -1.54 -5.78
N PHE A 195 10.17 -2.77 -5.35
CA PHE A 195 10.65 -3.37 -4.12
C PHE A 195 9.96 -2.82 -2.87
N ILE A 196 10.01 -1.52 -2.62
CA ILE A 196 9.30 -0.86 -1.52
C ILE A 196 8.98 0.59 -1.89
N TYR A 197 7.84 1.11 -1.42
CA TYR A 197 7.31 2.45 -1.61
C TYR A 197 6.86 2.78 -3.05
N TYR A 198 5.83 3.57 -3.14
CA TYR A 198 5.22 4.10 -4.36
C TYR A 198 4.42 3.10 -5.21
N ASP A 199 4.36 1.83 -4.86
CA ASP A 199 3.51 0.85 -5.54
C ASP A 199 2.03 1.15 -5.34
N ASP A 200 1.61 1.51 -4.13
CA ASP A 200 0.27 1.96 -3.78
C ASP A 200 -0.11 3.29 -4.47
N SER A 201 0.79 4.26 -4.45
CA SER A 201 0.59 5.58 -5.08
C SER A 201 0.50 5.45 -6.60
N GLU A 202 1.44 4.74 -7.23
CA GLU A 202 1.44 4.45 -8.67
C GLU A 202 0.17 3.70 -9.09
N HIS A 203 -0.23 2.70 -8.32
CA HIS A 203 -1.44 1.94 -8.58
C HIS A 203 -2.70 2.79 -8.41
N SER A 204 -2.76 3.64 -7.36
CA SER A 204 -3.86 4.58 -7.14
C SER A 204 -4.12 5.46 -8.35
N VAL A 205 -3.05 6.00 -8.97
CA VAL A 205 -3.16 6.84 -10.18
C VAL A 205 -3.82 6.08 -11.33
N ARG A 206 -3.50 4.79 -11.51
CA ARG A 206 -4.12 3.96 -12.55
C ARG A 206 -5.55 3.55 -12.20
N VAL A 207 -5.79 3.12 -10.97
CA VAL A 207 -7.10 2.75 -10.43
C VAL A 207 -8.08 3.92 -10.56
N ARG A 208 -7.65 5.15 -10.20
CA ARG A 208 -8.47 6.36 -10.32
C ARG A 208 -8.90 6.68 -11.76
N ARG A 209 -8.14 6.27 -12.77
CA ARG A 209 -8.53 6.46 -14.19
C ARG A 209 -9.71 5.57 -14.60
N ALA A 210 -9.91 4.45 -13.90
CA ALA A 210 -11.03 3.56 -14.14
C ALA A 210 -12.33 4.01 -13.46
N GLY A 211 -12.24 4.91 -12.46
CA GLY A 211 -13.39 5.46 -11.73
C GLY A 211 -12.98 6.15 -10.43
N PRO A 212 -13.91 6.85 -9.77
CA PRO A 212 -13.64 7.49 -8.50
C PRO A 212 -13.22 6.46 -7.42
N ILE A 213 -12.38 6.91 -6.49
CA ILE A 213 -12.01 6.16 -5.29
C ILE A 213 -12.71 6.83 -4.11
N TYR A 214 -13.47 6.08 -3.33
CA TYR A 214 -14.14 6.58 -2.15
C TYR A 214 -13.51 6.03 -0.87
N CYS A 215 -13.41 6.87 0.15
CA CYS A 215 -13.25 6.42 1.52
C CYS A 215 -14.63 6.35 2.18
N VAL A 216 -14.89 5.27 2.90
CA VAL A 216 -16.07 5.00 3.71
C VAL A 216 -15.65 5.03 5.18
N PRO A 217 -15.77 6.18 5.89
CA PRO A 217 -15.26 6.33 7.25
C PRO A 217 -15.87 5.39 8.30
N ALA A 218 -17.05 4.84 8.03
CA ALA A 218 -17.68 3.83 8.88
C ALA A 218 -16.89 2.52 8.90
N SER A 219 -16.26 2.14 7.79
CA SER A 219 -15.30 1.03 7.75
C SER A 219 -13.97 1.50 8.31
N LYS A 220 -13.40 0.76 9.28
CA LYS A 220 -12.18 1.17 9.99
C LYS A 220 -11.14 0.06 9.96
N ILE A 221 -9.87 0.45 9.90
CA ILE A 221 -8.71 -0.44 10.05
C ILE A 221 -7.68 0.23 10.95
N LEU A 222 -7.18 -0.50 11.93
CA LEU A 222 -6.19 -0.02 12.90
C LEU A 222 -4.79 -0.26 12.33
N HIS A 223 -3.93 0.76 12.40
CA HIS A 223 -2.54 0.67 11.91
C HIS A 223 -1.60 1.43 12.85
N PRO A 224 -0.35 1.00 13.03
CA PRO A 224 0.63 1.77 13.80
C PRO A 224 0.85 3.15 13.19
N ASN A 225 0.77 4.19 14.02
CA ASN A 225 1.06 5.56 13.60
C ASN A 225 2.53 5.87 13.89
N ALA A 226 3.42 5.48 12.96
CA ALA A 226 4.82 5.88 13.08
C ALA A 226 4.96 7.38 12.78
N PRO A 227 5.51 8.19 13.70
CA PRO A 227 5.75 9.60 13.44
C PRO A 227 6.69 9.74 12.23
N PRO A 228 6.49 10.76 11.36
CA PRO A 228 7.37 10.99 10.23
C PRO A 228 8.78 11.31 10.74
N GLU A 229 9.73 10.46 10.41
CA GLU A 229 11.14 10.64 10.77
C GLU A 229 11.80 11.74 9.90
N ASN A 230 11.39 12.99 10.12
CA ASN A 230 11.79 14.11 9.26
C ASN A 230 13.28 14.50 9.34
N HIS A 231 14.05 14.01 10.29
CA HIS A 231 15.45 14.40 10.51
C HIS A 231 16.37 13.27 10.98
N GLY A 232 15.97 12.03 10.82
CA GLY A 232 16.80 10.87 11.16
C GLY A 232 17.98 10.64 10.18
N PRO A 233 18.92 9.76 10.55
CA PRO A 233 19.96 9.32 9.64
C PRO A 233 19.37 8.62 8.41
N LEU A 234 20.10 8.64 7.29
CA LEU A 234 19.69 7.99 6.04
C LEU A 234 19.39 6.51 6.27
N LYS A 235 18.28 6.07 5.69
CA LYS A 235 17.87 4.67 5.65
C LYS A 235 17.98 4.13 4.21
N TRP A 236 18.15 2.85 4.06
CA TRP A 236 18.16 2.20 2.73
C TRP A 236 16.87 2.45 1.95
N LYS A 237 15.73 2.60 2.64
CA LYS A 237 14.43 2.90 2.05
C LYS A 237 14.37 4.27 1.34
N ASP A 238 15.20 5.24 1.78
CA ASP A 238 15.23 6.59 1.18
C ASP A 238 15.63 6.54 -0.30
N TYR A 239 16.51 5.60 -0.66
CA TYR A 239 16.87 5.36 -2.05
C TYR A 239 15.64 5.07 -2.92
N TYR A 240 14.77 4.17 -2.46
CA TYR A 240 13.56 3.79 -3.21
C TYR A 240 12.56 4.93 -3.30
N SER A 241 12.40 5.72 -2.26
CA SER A 241 11.54 6.91 -2.29
C SER A 241 11.97 7.89 -3.40
N ILE A 242 13.27 8.05 -3.63
CA ILE A 242 13.79 8.94 -4.66
C ILE A 242 13.64 8.31 -6.06
N ARG A 243 14.01 7.02 -6.20
CA ARG A 243 13.95 6.31 -7.48
C ARG A 243 12.51 6.13 -7.97
N ASN A 244 11.65 5.62 -7.10
CA ASN A 244 10.33 5.18 -7.49
C ASN A 244 9.38 6.35 -7.80
N VAL A 245 9.50 7.49 -7.08
CA VAL A 245 8.73 8.69 -7.44
C VAL A 245 9.08 9.20 -8.84
N LEU A 246 10.34 9.08 -9.26
CA LEU A 246 10.74 9.46 -10.63
C LEU A 246 10.17 8.49 -11.66
N LEU A 247 10.19 7.19 -11.38
CA LEU A 247 9.60 6.16 -12.25
C LEU A 247 8.07 6.33 -12.36
N GLU A 248 7.37 6.61 -11.24
CA GLU A 248 5.94 6.90 -11.22
C GLU A 248 5.61 8.12 -12.09
N TYR A 249 6.35 9.23 -11.91
CA TYR A 249 6.12 10.47 -12.68
C TYR A 249 6.41 10.27 -14.16
N GLN A 250 7.44 9.53 -14.51
CA GLN A 250 7.79 9.21 -15.90
C GLN A 250 6.68 8.39 -16.58
N LYS A 251 6.08 7.45 -15.86
CA LYS A 251 5.07 6.53 -16.38
C LYS A 251 3.68 7.16 -16.44
N ASN A 252 3.27 7.90 -15.41
CA ASN A 252 1.88 8.23 -15.19
C ASN A 252 1.51 9.68 -15.48
N PHE A 253 2.47 10.59 -15.60
CA PHE A 253 2.20 12.02 -15.74
C PHE A 253 2.85 12.62 -16.99
N PRO A 254 2.29 13.75 -17.54
CA PRO A 254 2.95 14.50 -18.61
C PRO A 254 4.38 14.87 -18.29
N GLY A 255 5.26 14.83 -19.31
CA GLY A 255 6.71 15.01 -19.17
C GLY A 255 7.17 16.26 -18.42
N ARG A 256 6.38 17.35 -18.43
CA ARG A 256 6.68 18.57 -17.66
C ARG A 256 6.76 18.34 -16.15
N TYR A 257 5.91 17.45 -15.61
CA TYR A 257 5.92 17.12 -14.18
C TYR A 257 7.11 16.25 -13.83
N TYR A 258 7.45 15.28 -14.71
CA TYR A 258 8.66 14.48 -14.56
C TYR A 258 9.91 15.37 -14.58
N ALA A 259 10.01 16.27 -15.57
CA ALA A 259 11.14 17.19 -15.67
C ALA A 259 11.32 18.05 -14.41
N MET A 260 10.22 18.61 -13.89
CA MET A 260 10.27 19.41 -12.66
C MET A 260 10.62 18.56 -11.43
N ARG A 261 10.08 17.33 -11.33
CA ARG A 261 10.45 16.40 -10.24
C ARG A 261 11.94 16.05 -10.31
N LEU A 262 12.46 15.81 -11.50
CA LEU A 262 13.88 15.54 -11.73
C LEU A 262 14.77 16.71 -11.31
N VAL A 263 14.40 17.95 -11.71
CA VAL A 263 15.09 19.17 -11.26
C VAL A 263 15.11 19.27 -9.74
N ARG A 264 13.97 19.01 -9.07
CA ARG A 264 13.89 19.01 -7.61
C ARG A 264 14.79 17.94 -6.98
N CYS A 265 14.87 16.75 -7.56
CA CYS A 265 15.75 15.70 -7.05
C CYS A 265 17.23 16.09 -7.20
N TYR A 266 17.64 16.70 -8.32
CA TYR A 266 19.00 17.24 -8.48
C TYR A 266 19.28 18.37 -7.50
N ALA A 267 18.35 19.30 -7.30
CA ALA A 267 18.52 20.38 -6.32
C ALA A 267 18.70 19.80 -4.91
N ASN A 268 17.90 18.81 -4.52
CA ASN A 268 18.05 18.13 -3.22
C ASN A 268 19.40 17.40 -3.10
N ALA A 269 19.91 16.83 -4.18
CA ALA A 269 21.25 16.24 -4.21
C ALA A 269 22.33 17.31 -3.95
N LEU A 270 22.27 18.44 -4.66
CA LEU A 270 23.24 19.55 -4.54
C LEU A 270 23.18 20.20 -3.16
N LEU A 271 21.98 20.38 -2.60
CA LEU A 271 21.77 20.99 -1.28
C LEU A 271 21.97 20.00 -0.12
N SER A 272 22.30 18.75 -0.42
CA SER A 272 22.51 17.72 0.61
C SER A 272 23.71 18.05 1.50
N LYS A 273 23.50 18.03 2.82
CA LYS A 273 24.54 18.33 3.81
C LYS A 273 25.64 17.27 3.90
N THR A 274 25.37 16.04 3.47
CA THR A 274 26.33 14.93 3.51
C THR A 274 26.62 14.38 2.12
N ALA A 275 27.87 13.97 1.90
CA ALA A 275 28.29 13.33 0.65
C ALA A 275 27.50 12.03 0.39
N GLU A 276 27.19 11.29 1.44
CA GLU A 276 26.43 10.03 1.36
C GLU A 276 25.01 10.25 0.84
N ARG A 277 24.27 11.26 1.37
CA ARG A 277 22.94 11.62 0.86
C ARG A 277 23.01 12.08 -0.59
N ARG A 278 24.02 12.89 -0.95
CA ARG A 278 24.23 13.33 -2.33
C ARG A 278 24.41 12.14 -3.27
N THR A 279 25.30 11.20 -2.90
CA THR A 279 25.56 9.99 -3.68
C THR A 279 24.29 9.16 -3.87
N MET A 280 23.51 8.93 -2.81
CA MET A 280 22.25 8.20 -2.89
C MET A 280 21.25 8.86 -3.86
N TYR A 281 21.08 10.18 -3.78
CA TYR A 281 20.23 10.93 -4.72
C TYR A 281 20.67 10.77 -6.17
N LEU A 282 21.96 10.98 -6.46
CA LEU A 282 22.50 10.90 -7.82
C LEU A 282 22.37 9.48 -8.40
N GLU A 283 22.58 8.45 -7.58
CA GLU A 283 22.43 7.06 -7.98
C GLU A 283 20.97 6.71 -8.23
N ALA A 284 20.04 7.09 -7.35
CA ALA A 284 18.63 6.89 -7.54
C ALA A 284 18.08 7.60 -8.80
N ILE A 285 18.55 8.83 -9.07
CA ILE A 285 18.21 9.56 -10.29
C ILE A 285 18.74 8.83 -11.53
N ARG A 286 19.99 8.36 -11.50
CA ARG A 286 20.59 7.62 -12.63
C ARG A 286 19.78 6.36 -12.93
N GLU A 287 19.51 5.54 -11.91
CA GLU A 287 18.75 4.29 -12.04
C GLU A 287 17.33 4.53 -12.54
N ALA A 288 16.62 5.56 -12.02
CA ALA A 288 15.29 5.91 -12.50
C ALA A 288 15.31 6.34 -13.99
N ARG A 289 16.29 7.13 -14.42
CA ARG A 289 16.43 7.56 -15.82
C ARG A 289 16.72 6.40 -16.77
N CYS A 290 17.45 5.39 -16.30
CA CYS A 290 17.69 4.16 -17.06
C CYS A 290 16.52 3.17 -17.01
N GLY A 291 15.46 3.45 -16.22
CA GLY A 291 14.33 2.55 -16.03
C GLY A 291 14.65 1.33 -15.16
N HIS A 292 15.77 1.35 -14.44
CA HIS A 292 16.18 0.24 -13.58
C HIS A 292 15.29 0.16 -12.34
N LYS A 293 14.83 -1.05 -12.04
CA LYS A 293 13.93 -1.39 -10.95
C LYS A 293 14.54 -2.53 -10.11
N GLY A 294 13.77 -3.06 -9.16
CA GLY A 294 14.17 -4.18 -8.32
C GLY A 294 15.01 -3.77 -7.11
N LEU A 295 15.53 -4.79 -6.43
CA LEU A 295 16.38 -4.65 -5.24
C LEU A 295 17.75 -4.08 -5.63
N HIS A 296 18.13 -2.97 -4.97
CA HIS A 296 19.42 -2.33 -5.21
C HIS A 296 20.55 -3.10 -4.50
N PRO A 297 21.71 -3.35 -5.14
CA PRO A 297 22.78 -4.15 -4.55
C PRO A 297 23.38 -3.56 -3.27
N VAL A 298 23.38 -2.24 -3.12
CA VAL A 298 23.91 -1.52 -1.96
C VAL A 298 22.79 -1.14 -0.99
N TYR A 299 21.77 -0.37 -1.45
CA TYR A 299 20.68 0.11 -0.61
C TYR A 299 19.61 -0.99 -0.45
N ARG A 300 19.82 -1.89 0.51
CA ARG A 300 18.96 -3.05 0.79
C ARG A 300 18.82 -3.25 2.30
N PRO A 301 17.91 -4.09 2.77
CA PRO A 301 17.81 -4.43 4.19
C PRO A 301 19.16 -4.75 4.81
N GLY A 302 19.46 -4.16 5.97
CA GLY A 302 20.76 -4.27 6.63
C GLY A 302 21.78 -3.19 6.27
N TRP A 303 21.53 -2.34 5.25
CA TRP A 303 22.38 -1.18 4.99
C TRP A 303 22.24 -0.12 6.10
N VAL A 304 23.37 0.37 6.57
CA VAL A 304 23.48 1.40 7.64
C VAL A 304 24.33 2.54 7.12
N SER A 305 23.86 3.78 7.32
CA SER A 305 24.60 5.00 6.98
C SER A 305 25.93 5.08 7.74
N LYS A 306 26.96 5.62 7.09
CA LYS A 306 28.28 5.86 7.71
C LYS A 306 28.19 6.81 8.92
N ALA A 307 27.18 7.67 8.96
CA ALA A 307 26.93 8.55 10.09
C ALA A 307 26.39 7.83 11.34
N GLN A 308 26.02 6.54 11.19
CA GLN A 308 25.53 5.68 12.29
C GLN A 308 26.56 4.64 12.74
N LYS A 309 27.69 4.56 12.06
CA LYS A 309 28.86 3.74 12.43
C LYS A 309 29.84 4.58 13.26
#